data_28fb45e432f16cb1c6b4a05dc3c22e8f
#
_entry.id   28fb45e432f16cb1c6b4a05dc3c22e8f
#
_cell.length_a   1.000
_cell.length_b   1.000
_cell.length_c   1.000
_cell.angle_alpha   90.00
_cell.angle_beta   90.00
_cell.angle_gamma   90.00
#
_symmetry.space_group_name_H-M   'P 1'
#
loop_
_entity.id
_entity.type
_entity.pdbx_description
1 polymer ?
#
loop_
_entity_poly.entity_id
_entity_poly.type
_entity_poly.pdbx_seq_one_letter_code
_entity_poly.pdbx_strand_id
1 'polypeptide(L)'
;LTASAQQLTYQLYAPSLAKFNRVIVFSSDQKEVLAKLGVCSEKQIIIPNGVDQNIWRPSDKINKTHISLREKIGSKRIFLYMGRIANEKNIEALLKAWRQTKSKNCILLIVGEGPMKPSLEHNFSDLEKENLIWWGEESNLETRVAIMQIAEVFFLPSLVEGLSLSLLEAMSTGKACVATDAGADGEVLDNGAGIVISTDDVTTQLKTMIPILQDHPDFTKILGIKARERVIERYTIEKNI
;
A
#
# COMPACT_ATOMS: atom_id res chain seq x y z
N LEU A 1 19.66 4.45 -5.05
CA LEU A 1 19.29 4.13 -6.46
C LEU A 1 17.81 4.43 -6.75
N THR A 2 16.91 4.40 -5.78
CA THR A 2 15.45 4.48 -5.99
C THR A 2 14.91 5.90 -6.10
N ALA A 3 15.29 6.81 -5.21
CA ALA A 3 14.94 8.23 -5.37
C ALA A 3 15.50 8.77 -6.70
N SER A 4 16.66 8.28 -7.13
CA SER A 4 17.25 8.58 -8.43
C SER A 4 16.46 8.03 -9.62
N ALA A 5 15.82 6.86 -9.51
CA ALA A 5 15.04 6.28 -10.61
C ALA A 5 13.74 7.05 -10.88
N GLN A 6 13.00 7.40 -9.82
CA GLN A 6 11.79 8.22 -9.94
C GLN A 6 12.13 9.64 -10.43
N GLN A 7 13.18 10.24 -9.88
CA GLN A 7 13.66 11.56 -10.31
C GLN A 7 14.14 11.54 -11.76
N LEU A 8 14.85 10.49 -12.18
CA LEU A 8 15.26 10.32 -13.57
C LEU A 8 14.06 10.19 -14.51
N THR A 9 13.05 9.46 -14.10
CA THR A 9 11.79 9.34 -14.86
C THR A 9 11.14 10.69 -15.08
N TYR A 10 11.00 11.50 -14.02
CA TYR A 10 10.46 12.85 -14.16
C TYR A 10 11.33 13.75 -15.05
N GLN A 11 12.66 13.68 -14.94
CA GLN A 11 13.58 14.42 -15.81
C GLN A 11 13.39 14.06 -17.27
N LEU A 12 13.20 12.79 -17.60
CA LEU A 12 12.99 12.34 -18.99
C LEU A 12 11.65 12.81 -19.56
N TYR A 13 10.59 12.83 -18.77
CA TYR A 13 9.24 13.16 -19.24
C TYR A 13 8.90 14.65 -19.14
N ALA A 14 9.52 15.42 -18.25
CA ALA A 14 9.20 16.82 -18.03
C ALA A 14 9.24 17.69 -19.29
N PRO A 15 10.22 17.56 -20.21
CA PRO A 15 10.22 18.33 -21.45
C PRO A 15 9.01 18.06 -22.36
N SER A 16 8.48 16.85 -22.31
CA SER A 16 7.27 16.48 -23.05
C SER A 16 6.02 16.99 -22.32
N LEU A 17 5.97 16.85 -21.00
CA LEU A 17 4.86 17.34 -20.17
C LEU A 17 4.69 18.86 -20.27
N ALA A 18 5.77 19.62 -20.36
CA ALA A 18 5.75 21.08 -20.51
C ALA A 18 5.00 21.56 -21.78
N LYS A 19 4.86 20.69 -22.80
CA LYS A 19 4.17 21.01 -24.05
C LYS A 19 2.65 20.88 -23.96
N PHE A 20 2.11 20.21 -22.95
CA PHE A 20 0.68 20.04 -22.78
C PHE A 20 0.03 21.31 -22.22
N ASN A 21 -1.24 21.50 -22.54
CA ASN A 21 -2.04 22.63 -22.00
C ASN A 21 -2.37 22.46 -20.53
N ARG A 22 -2.55 21.21 -20.08
CA ARG A 22 -2.78 20.83 -18.69
C ARG A 22 -2.06 19.53 -18.37
N VAL A 23 -1.54 19.42 -17.16
CA VAL A 23 -0.87 18.23 -16.62
C VAL A 23 -1.54 17.89 -15.30
N ILE A 24 -2.09 16.69 -15.19
CA ILE A 24 -2.67 16.20 -13.93
C ILE A 24 -1.54 15.59 -13.12
N VAL A 25 -1.49 15.94 -11.84
CA VAL A 25 -0.59 15.37 -10.84
C VAL A 25 -1.40 14.89 -9.65
N PHE A 26 -0.87 13.95 -8.88
CA PHE A 26 -1.60 13.32 -7.76
C PHE A 26 -1.36 14.00 -6.43
N SER A 27 -0.30 14.83 -6.30
CA SER A 27 0.10 15.43 -5.03
C SER A 27 0.76 16.79 -5.22
N SER A 28 0.87 17.52 -4.10
CA SER A 28 1.61 18.77 -4.04
C SER A 28 3.10 18.56 -4.32
N ASP A 29 3.67 17.49 -3.80
CA ASP A 29 5.08 17.17 -3.98
C ASP A 29 5.41 16.87 -5.45
N GLN A 30 4.56 16.09 -6.14
CA GLN A 30 4.72 15.87 -7.58
C GLN A 30 4.66 17.18 -8.37
N LYS A 31 3.73 18.07 -8.00
CA LYS A 31 3.61 19.40 -8.62
C LYS A 31 4.91 20.20 -8.47
N GLU A 32 5.48 20.21 -7.28
CA GLU A 32 6.75 20.91 -7.02
C GLU A 32 7.92 20.32 -7.80
N VAL A 33 8.04 18.99 -7.81
CA VAL A 33 9.11 18.29 -8.56
C VAL A 33 9.03 18.62 -10.04
N LEU A 34 7.85 18.55 -10.65
CA LEU A 34 7.67 18.87 -12.06
C LEU A 34 7.88 20.36 -12.35
N ALA A 35 7.53 21.26 -11.43
CA ALA A 35 7.81 22.68 -11.56
C ALA A 35 9.32 22.96 -11.59
N LYS A 36 10.10 22.34 -10.71
CA LYS A 36 11.57 22.40 -10.71
C LYS A 36 12.21 21.88 -11.99
N LEU A 37 11.51 20.99 -12.70
CA LEU A 37 11.92 20.41 -13.98
C LEU A 37 11.39 21.17 -15.22
N GLY A 38 10.78 22.36 -15.01
CA GLY A 38 10.36 23.25 -16.07
C GLY A 38 8.92 23.10 -16.57
N VAL A 39 8.10 22.28 -15.88
CA VAL A 39 6.66 22.23 -16.15
C VAL A 39 5.98 23.37 -15.39
N CYS A 40 5.36 24.31 -16.12
CA CYS A 40 4.72 25.48 -15.52
C CYS A 40 3.66 25.09 -14.48
N SER A 41 3.75 25.61 -13.26
CA SER A 41 2.84 25.29 -12.15
C SER A 41 1.38 25.63 -12.43
N GLU A 42 1.11 26.65 -13.26
CA GLU A 42 -0.23 27.06 -13.67
C GLU A 42 -0.92 26.02 -14.59
N LYS A 43 -0.12 25.22 -15.28
CA LYS A 43 -0.62 24.10 -16.10
C LYS A 43 -0.89 22.85 -15.29
N GLN A 44 -0.35 22.74 -14.10
CA GLN A 44 -0.44 21.56 -13.24
C GLN A 44 -1.69 21.63 -12.36
N ILE A 45 -2.55 20.64 -12.48
CA ILE A 45 -3.77 20.48 -11.69
C ILE A 45 -3.62 19.26 -10.80
N ILE A 46 -3.80 19.43 -9.50
CA ILE A 46 -3.78 18.31 -8.56
C ILE A 46 -5.15 17.65 -8.58
N ILE A 47 -5.20 16.40 -9.07
CA ILE A 47 -6.37 15.54 -9.05
C ILE A 47 -5.88 14.16 -8.57
N PRO A 48 -5.94 13.88 -7.26
CA PRO A 48 -5.56 12.58 -6.74
C PRO A 48 -6.53 11.49 -7.21
N ASN A 49 -6.09 10.24 -7.18
CA ASN A 49 -7.00 9.11 -7.33
C ASN A 49 -8.07 9.13 -6.23
N GLY A 50 -9.25 8.61 -6.55
CA GLY A 50 -10.34 8.42 -5.60
C GLY A 50 -10.65 6.93 -5.40
N VAL A 51 -11.18 6.59 -4.22
CA VAL A 51 -11.69 5.26 -3.89
C VAL A 51 -13.18 5.31 -3.59
N ASP A 52 -13.92 4.28 -4.04
CA ASP A 52 -15.34 4.12 -3.66
C ASP A 52 -15.44 3.68 -2.19
N GLN A 53 -15.77 4.63 -1.33
CA GLN A 53 -15.91 4.42 0.12
C GLN A 53 -17.11 3.55 0.51
N ASN A 54 -18.04 3.30 -0.40
CA ASN A 54 -19.20 2.44 -0.17
C ASN A 54 -18.86 0.96 -0.40
N ILE A 55 -17.94 0.71 -1.32
CA ILE A 55 -17.39 -0.63 -1.59
C ILE A 55 -16.30 -0.93 -0.56
N TRP A 56 -15.27 -0.10 -0.48
CA TRP A 56 -14.13 -0.27 0.41
C TRP A 56 -14.42 0.38 1.77
N ARG A 57 -15.10 -0.36 2.65
CA ARG A 57 -15.48 0.09 3.98
C ARG A 57 -15.26 -1.00 5.02
N PRO A 58 -15.07 -0.61 6.29
CA PRO A 58 -15.11 -1.58 7.38
C PRO A 58 -16.42 -2.36 7.38
N SER A 59 -16.39 -3.59 7.81
CA SER A 59 -17.59 -4.40 7.99
C SER A 59 -17.70 -4.85 9.43
N ASP A 60 -18.83 -4.53 10.05
CA ASP A 60 -19.17 -5.02 11.40
C ASP A 60 -19.87 -6.40 11.35
N LYS A 61 -20.21 -6.87 10.13
CA LYS A 61 -20.96 -8.12 9.93
C LYS A 61 -20.07 -9.16 9.26
N ILE A 62 -19.89 -10.28 9.94
CA ILE A 62 -19.27 -11.46 9.36
C ILE A 62 -20.27 -12.09 8.38
N ASN A 63 -19.90 -12.22 7.12
CA ASN A 63 -20.67 -12.91 6.10
C ASN A 63 -20.03 -14.26 5.73
N LYS A 64 -20.66 -15.00 4.81
CA LYS A 64 -20.18 -16.32 4.35
C LYS A 64 -18.76 -16.22 3.74
N THR A 65 -18.46 -15.15 3.03
CA THR A 65 -17.13 -14.92 2.43
C THR A 65 -16.06 -14.79 3.50
N HIS A 66 -16.32 -14.03 4.57
CA HIS A 66 -15.39 -13.91 5.71
C HIS A 66 -15.14 -15.26 6.40
N ILE A 67 -16.19 -16.07 6.59
CA ILE A 67 -16.07 -17.41 7.20
C ILE A 67 -15.18 -18.28 6.33
N SER A 68 -15.48 -18.39 5.02
CA SER A 68 -14.68 -19.18 4.09
C SER A 68 -13.22 -18.75 4.01
N LEU A 69 -12.95 -17.43 4.06
CA LEU A 69 -11.58 -16.90 4.12
C LEU A 69 -10.88 -17.34 5.41
N ARG A 70 -11.55 -17.25 6.56
CA ARG A 70 -10.97 -17.67 7.85
C ARG A 70 -10.73 -19.18 7.93
N GLU A 71 -11.55 -19.98 7.30
CA GLU A 71 -11.31 -21.44 7.16
C GLU A 71 -10.02 -21.73 6.39
N LYS A 72 -9.71 -20.94 5.36
CA LYS A 72 -8.50 -21.10 4.53
C LYS A 72 -7.25 -20.50 5.18
N ILE A 73 -7.38 -19.32 5.78
CA ILE A 73 -6.24 -18.52 6.29
C ILE A 73 -5.95 -18.86 7.76
N GLY A 74 -6.96 -19.28 8.52
CA GLY A 74 -6.86 -19.52 9.96
C GLY A 74 -7.25 -18.29 10.80
N SER A 75 -7.06 -18.43 12.12
CA SER A 75 -7.47 -17.43 13.12
C SER A 75 -6.41 -16.37 13.45
N LYS A 76 -5.20 -16.51 12.93
CA LYS A 76 -4.11 -15.55 13.17
C LYS A 76 -4.47 -14.14 12.67
N ARG A 77 -3.86 -13.13 13.24
CA ARG A 77 -3.95 -11.73 12.77
C ARG A 77 -3.32 -11.62 11.39
N ILE A 78 -3.97 -10.92 10.47
CA ILE A 78 -3.53 -10.85 9.06
C ILE A 78 -2.87 -9.51 8.79
N PHE A 79 -1.61 -9.60 8.32
CA PHE A 79 -0.82 -8.53 7.77
C PHE A 79 -0.79 -8.73 6.27
N LEU A 80 -1.26 -7.76 5.51
CA LEU A 80 -1.63 -7.91 4.10
C LEU A 80 -0.73 -7.10 3.18
N TYR A 81 -0.34 -7.73 2.08
CA TYR A 81 0.02 -7.05 0.84
C TYR A 81 -0.98 -7.45 -0.24
N MET A 82 -1.48 -6.48 -1.02
CA MET A 82 -2.36 -6.76 -2.15
C MET A 82 -1.95 -5.90 -3.35
N GLY A 83 -1.47 -6.54 -4.42
CA GLY A 83 -1.02 -5.87 -5.63
C GLY A 83 -0.14 -6.73 -6.52
N ARG A 84 0.38 -6.15 -7.60
CA ARG A 84 1.28 -6.83 -8.54
C ARG A 84 2.61 -7.18 -7.86
N ILE A 85 3.12 -8.38 -8.12
CA ILE A 85 4.40 -8.86 -7.56
C ILE A 85 5.52 -8.62 -8.58
N ALA A 86 6.10 -7.41 -8.50
CA ALA A 86 7.12 -6.94 -9.43
C ALA A 86 8.23 -6.16 -8.69
N ASN A 87 9.35 -5.91 -9.37
CA ASN A 87 10.54 -5.29 -8.76
C ASN A 87 10.24 -3.96 -8.08
N GLU A 88 9.46 -3.09 -8.72
CA GLU A 88 9.10 -1.77 -8.19
C GLU A 88 8.20 -1.84 -6.95
N LYS A 89 7.54 -2.98 -6.70
CA LYS A 89 6.71 -3.21 -5.51
C LYS A 89 7.52 -3.72 -4.30
N ASN A 90 8.76 -4.12 -4.52
CA ASN A 90 9.76 -4.43 -3.47
C ASN A 90 9.28 -5.41 -2.38
N ILE A 91 8.51 -6.42 -2.78
CA ILE A 91 7.97 -7.45 -1.86
C ILE A 91 9.09 -8.19 -1.16
N GLU A 92 10.23 -8.31 -1.81
CA GLU A 92 11.42 -8.96 -1.24
C GLU A 92 11.86 -8.30 0.07
N ALA A 93 11.83 -6.96 0.15
CA ALA A 93 12.17 -6.23 1.37
C ALA A 93 11.19 -6.54 2.51
N LEU A 94 9.89 -6.64 2.22
CA LEU A 94 8.86 -7.04 3.19
C LEU A 94 9.10 -8.48 3.67
N LEU A 95 9.36 -9.42 2.77
CA LEU A 95 9.61 -10.81 3.11
C LEU A 95 10.89 -10.98 3.94
N LYS A 96 11.97 -10.25 3.61
CA LYS A 96 13.21 -10.22 4.41
C LYS A 96 12.95 -9.70 5.83
N ALA A 97 12.19 -8.63 5.97
CA ALA A 97 11.81 -8.07 7.27
C ALA A 97 10.92 -9.06 8.05
N TRP A 98 9.92 -9.65 7.40
CA TRP A 98 9.00 -10.62 8.00
C TRP A 98 9.74 -11.85 8.54
N ARG A 99 10.66 -12.41 7.77
CA ARG A 99 11.52 -13.54 8.19
C ARG A 99 12.28 -13.25 9.49
N GLN A 100 12.73 -12.01 9.68
CA GLN A 100 13.54 -11.61 10.84
C GLN A 100 12.70 -11.36 12.10
N THR A 101 11.41 -11.09 11.97
CA THR A 101 10.53 -10.77 13.10
C THR A 101 10.01 -11.98 13.85
N LYS A 102 10.11 -13.18 13.29
CA LYS A 102 9.70 -14.47 13.89
C LYS A 102 8.31 -14.44 14.52
N SER A 103 7.35 -13.83 13.83
CA SER A 103 5.99 -13.67 14.34
C SER A 103 5.28 -15.00 14.55
N LYS A 104 4.71 -15.21 15.73
CA LYS A 104 3.95 -16.45 16.05
C LYS A 104 2.44 -16.30 15.91
N ASN A 105 1.91 -15.09 16.16
CA ASN A 105 0.47 -14.85 16.22
C ASN A 105 -0.09 -14.10 15.00
N CYS A 106 0.76 -13.77 14.05
CA CYS A 106 0.37 -13.08 12.82
C CYS A 106 0.74 -13.92 11.60
N ILE A 107 0.07 -13.64 10.50
CA ILE A 107 0.35 -14.23 9.21
C ILE A 107 0.50 -13.09 8.19
N LEU A 108 1.48 -13.22 7.30
CA LEU A 108 1.61 -12.36 6.14
C LEU A 108 0.84 -12.98 4.99
N LEU A 109 -0.15 -12.27 4.49
CA LEU A 109 -0.95 -12.67 3.34
C LEU A 109 -0.53 -11.84 2.13
N ILE A 110 -0.04 -12.51 1.09
CA ILE A 110 0.34 -11.88 -0.18
C ILE A 110 -0.72 -12.21 -1.23
N VAL A 111 -1.44 -11.19 -1.69
CA VAL A 111 -2.48 -11.32 -2.71
C VAL A 111 -2.02 -10.65 -4.00
N GLY A 112 -1.94 -11.42 -5.06
CA GLY A 112 -1.55 -10.94 -6.38
C GLY A 112 -0.66 -11.91 -7.14
N GLU A 113 -0.34 -11.51 -8.35
CA GLU A 113 0.56 -12.21 -9.28
C GLU A 113 1.59 -11.24 -9.86
N GLY A 114 2.63 -11.78 -10.48
CA GLY A 114 3.62 -10.98 -11.18
C GLY A 114 4.95 -11.70 -11.41
N PRO A 115 5.83 -11.08 -12.19
CA PRO A 115 7.05 -11.72 -12.65
C PRO A 115 8.03 -12.13 -11.54
N MET A 116 7.96 -11.47 -10.39
CA MET A 116 8.85 -11.77 -9.25
C MET A 116 8.34 -12.92 -8.37
N LYS A 117 7.05 -13.31 -8.46
CA LYS A 117 6.45 -14.30 -7.57
C LYS A 117 7.19 -15.64 -7.55
N PRO A 118 7.52 -16.29 -8.70
CA PRO A 118 8.16 -17.62 -8.66
C PRO A 118 9.52 -17.60 -7.94
N SER A 119 10.31 -16.54 -8.13
CA SER A 119 11.60 -16.42 -7.45
C SER A 119 11.45 -16.13 -5.95
N LEU A 120 10.45 -15.35 -5.56
CA LEU A 120 10.18 -15.05 -4.15
C LEU A 120 9.61 -16.27 -3.42
N GLU A 121 8.69 -17.03 -4.00
CA GLU A 121 8.20 -18.30 -3.45
C GLU A 121 9.35 -19.27 -3.19
N HIS A 122 10.25 -19.44 -4.16
CA HIS A 122 11.42 -20.30 -3.99
C HIS A 122 12.34 -19.82 -2.85
N ASN A 123 12.68 -18.53 -2.83
CA ASN A 123 13.65 -17.96 -1.89
C ASN A 123 13.11 -17.83 -0.45
N PHE A 124 11.79 -17.84 -0.28
CA PHE A 124 11.09 -17.67 0.99
C PHE A 124 10.18 -18.84 1.35
N SER A 125 10.43 -20.03 0.78
CA SER A 125 9.65 -21.24 1.02
C SER A 125 9.66 -21.73 2.48
N ASP A 126 10.66 -21.34 3.27
CA ASP A 126 10.70 -21.56 4.71
C ASP A 126 9.55 -20.83 5.44
N LEU A 127 9.17 -19.64 5.01
CA LEU A 127 8.12 -18.85 5.64
C LEU A 127 6.71 -19.43 5.41
N GLU A 128 6.48 -20.12 4.30
CA GLU A 128 5.18 -20.73 4.01
C GLU A 128 4.77 -21.77 5.07
N LYS A 129 5.74 -22.45 5.65
CA LYS A 129 5.51 -23.44 6.71
C LYS A 129 5.16 -22.82 8.07
N GLU A 130 5.41 -21.53 8.23
CA GLU A 130 5.26 -20.86 9.51
C GLU A 130 4.11 -19.85 9.52
N ASN A 131 4.20 -18.82 8.68
CA ASN A 131 3.32 -17.65 8.78
C ASN A 131 3.25 -16.79 7.52
N LEU A 132 3.45 -17.36 6.32
CA LEU A 132 3.27 -16.72 5.03
C LEU A 132 2.24 -17.50 4.20
N ILE A 133 1.32 -16.79 3.58
CA ILE A 133 0.39 -17.36 2.59
C ILE A 133 0.50 -16.58 1.29
N TRP A 134 0.80 -17.29 0.21
CA TRP A 134 0.64 -16.82 -1.15
C TRP A 134 -0.79 -17.15 -1.61
N TRP A 135 -1.63 -16.11 -1.71
CA TRP A 135 -3.03 -16.28 -2.13
C TRP A 135 -3.17 -16.48 -3.64
N GLY A 136 -2.28 -15.81 -4.40
CA GLY A 136 -2.39 -15.70 -5.85
C GLY A 136 -3.24 -14.50 -6.29
N GLU A 137 -3.60 -14.49 -7.56
CA GLU A 137 -4.45 -13.42 -8.11
C GLU A 137 -5.90 -13.59 -7.61
N GLU A 138 -6.50 -12.48 -7.18
CA GLU A 138 -7.90 -12.43 -6.80
C GLU A 138 -8.63 -11.40 -7.64
N SER A 139 -9.44 -11.88 -8.57
CA SER A 139 -10.23 -11.03 -9.49
C SER A 139 -11.62 -10.70 -8.97
N ASN A 140 -12.14 -11.51 -8.02
CA ASN A 140 -13.46 -11.27 -7.44
C ASN A 140 -13.42 -10.09 -6.47
N LEU A 141 -14.17 -9.04 -6.76
CA LEU A 141 -14.18 -7.82 -5.95
C LEU A 141 -14.70 -8.08 -4.52
N GLU A 142 -15.75 -8.89 -4.35
CA GLU A 142 -16.28 -9.21 -3.03
C GLU A 142 -15.24 -9.92 -2.16
N THR A 143 -14.50 -10.86 -2.74
CA THR A 143 -13.41 -11.57 -2.05
C THR A 143 -12.26 -10.60 -1.70
N ARG A 144 -11.86 -9.73 -2.62
CA ARG A 144 -10.83 -8.70 -2.35
C ARG A 144 -11.22 -7.79 -1.20
N VAL A 145 -12.46 -7.31 -1.21
CA VAL A 145 -13.00 -6.46 -0.13
C VAL A 145 -13.01 -7.23 1.19
N ALA A 146 -13.48 -8.47 1.20
CA ALA A 146 -13.51 -9.29 2.40
C ALA A 146 -12.10 -9.60 2.95
N ILE A 147 -11.12 -9.88 2.09
CA ILE A 147 -9.71 -10.04 2.50
C ILE A 147 -9.21 -8.75 3.17
N MET A 148 -9.46 -7.59 2.55
CA MET A 148 -9.07 -6.31 3.12
C MET A 148 -9.77 -6.07 4.47
N GLN A 149 -11.06 -6.43 4.60
CA GLN A 149 -11.82 -6.26 5.84
C GLN A 149 -11.29 -7.10 7.00
N ILE A 150 -10.84 -8.33 6.76
CA ILE A 150 -10.30 -9.22 7.81
C ILE A 150 -8.82 -8.96 8.13
N ALA A 151 -8.11 -8.20 7.30
CA ALA A 151 -6.74 -7.76 7.59
C ALA A 151 -6.72 -6.69 8.69
N GLU A 152 -5.59 -6.53 9.36
CA GLU A 152 -5.37 -5.48 10.36
C GLU A 152 -4.37 -4.43 9.87
N VAL A 153 -3.32 -4.88 9.20
CA VAL A 153 -2.25 -4.03 8.68
C VAL A 153 -2.12 -4.25 7.19
N PHE A 154 -1.90 -3.18 6.46
CA PHE A 154 -1.60 -3.20 5.03
C PHE A 154 -0.20 -2.65 4.77
N PHE A 155 0.60 -3.36 3.98
CA PHE A 155 1.94 -2.94 3.58
C PHE A 155 2.00 -2.56 2.11
N LEU A 156 2.67 -1.45 1.82
CA LEU A 156 3.01 -1.02 0.47
C LEU A 156 4.49 -0.59 0.42
N PRO A 157 5.43 -1.54 0.29
CA PRO A 157 6.87 -1.27 0.34
C PRO A 157 7.45 -0.81 -1.00
N SER A 158 6.62 -0.21 -1.86
CA SER A 158 6.97 0.13 -3.24
C SER A 158 8.13 1.11 -3.33
N LEU A 159 8.93 0.99 -4.38
CA LEU A 159 10.03 1.90 -4.68
C LEU A 159 9.61 3.02 -5.63
N VAL A 160 8.57 2.78 -6.42
CA VAL A 160 8.01 3.73 -7.39
C VAL A 160 6.50 3.59 -7.41
N GLU A 161 5.81 4.70 -7.19
CA GLU A 161 4.36 4.81 -7.28
C GLU A 161 3.95 6.14 -7.94
N GLY A 162 2.72 6.19 -8.43
CA GLY A 162 2.03 7.45 -8.69
C GLY A 162 1.23 7.88 -7.47
N LEU A 163 0.03 7.29 -7.34
CA LEU A 163 -0.79 7.22 -6.14
C LEU A 163 -1.48 5.86 -6.13
N SER A 164 -1.21 5.05 -5.12
CA SER A 164 -1.65 3.67 -5.07
C SER A 164 -3.15 3.54 -4.74
N LEU A 165 -3.91 2.91 -5.64
CA LEU A 165 -5.31 2.57 -5.39
C LEU A 165 -5.45 1.56 -4.24
N SER A 166 -4.57 0.55 -4.16
CA SER A 166 -4.63 -0.45 -3.09
C SER A 166 -4.35 0.16 -1.71
N LEU A 167 -3.53 1.22 -1.63
CA LEU A 167 -3.36 1.99 -0.40
C LEU A 167 -4.67 2.70 -0.01
N LEU A 168 -5.31 3.40 -0.95
CA LEU A 168 -6.60 4.07 -0.71
C LEU A 168 -7.70 3.07 -0.33
N GLU A 169 -7.73 1.89 -0.96
CA GLU A 169 -8.65 0.79 -0.63
C GLU A 169 -8.44 0.29 0.82
N ALA A 170 -7.19 0.10 1.23
CA ALA A 170 -6.84 -0.31 2.58
C ALA A 170 -7.21 0.76 3.62
N MET A 171 -6.84 2.01 3.38
CA MET A 171 -7.18 3.14 4.24
C MET A 171 -8.71 3.31 4.34
N SER A 172 -9.43 3.23 3.23
CA SER A 172 -10.90 3.31 3.19
C SER A 172 -11.56 2.19 3.99
N THR A 173 -10.94 1.01 4.02
CA THR A 173 -11.41 -0.13 4.81
C THR A 173 -10.97 -0.05 6.29
N GLY A 174 -10.27 1.01 6.68
CA GLY A 174 -9.84 1.28 8.06
C GLY A 174 -8.67 0.40 8.51
N LYS A 175 -7.71 0.13 7.62
CA LYS A 175 -6.51 -0.64 7.96
C LYS A 175 -5.37 0.27 8.39
N ALA A 176 -4.55 -0.20 9.34
CA ALA A 176 -3.28 0.44 9.60
C ALA A 176 -2.37 0.28 8.39
N CYS A 177 -1.99 1.38 7.76
CA CYS A 177 -1.19 1.35 6.54
C CYS A 177 0.27 1.72 6.83
N VAL A 178 1.19 0.94 6.27
CA VAL A 178 2.62 1.22 6.23
C VAL A 178 3.04 1.28 4.78
N ALA A 179 3.45 2.43 4.30
CA ALA A 179 3.91 2.61 2.93
C ALA A 179 5.23 3.38 2.88
N THR A 180 5.95 3.18 1.81
CA THR A 180 7.11 4.00 1.48
C THR A 180 6.68 5.38 0.99
N ASP A 181 7.56 6.35 1.15
CA ASP A 181 7.43 7.69 0.56
C ASP A 181 7.73 7.62 -0.96
N ALA A 182 6.93 6.84 -1.68
CA ALA A 182 7.02 6.69 -3.12
C ALA A 182 5.84 7.42 -3.78
N GLY A 183 6.16 8.34 -4.70
CA GLY A 183 5.12 9.12 -5.40
C GLY A 183 4.31 10.02 -4.47
N ALA A 184 2.99 9.84 -4.47
CA ALA A 184 2.06 10.59 -3.62
C ALA A 184 1.65 9.83 -2.35
N ASP A 185 2.12 8.61 -2.15
CA ASP A 185 1.67 7.75 -1.04
C ASP A 185 2.08 8.30 0.33
N GLY A 186 3.25 8.96 0.42
CA GLY A 186 3.68 9.67 1.63
C GLY A 186 2.70 10.78 2.04
N GLU A 187 2.32 11.67 1.10
CA GLU A 187 1.35 12.76 1.36
C GLU A 187 -0.03 12.23 1.79
N VAL A 188 -0.44 11.09 1.26
CA VAL A 188 -1.72 10.46 1.62
C VAL A 188 -1.73 10.02 3.09
N LEU A 189 -0.61 9.51 3.58
CA LEU A 189 -0.46 9.02 4.95
C LEU A 189 -0.10 10.11 5.98
N ASP A 190 0.04 11.35 5.56
CA ASP A 190 0.37 12.47 6.43
C ASP A 190 -0.62 12.65 7.59
N ASN A 191 -0.19 13.42 8.59
CA ASN A 191 -0.97 13.77 9.79
C ASN A 191 -1.40 12.55 10.62
N GLY A 192 -0.60 11.48 10.56
CA GLY A 192 -0.82 10.26 11.34
C GLY A 192 -1.90 9.35 10.78
N ALA A 193 -2.24 9.50 9.49
CA ALA A 193 -3.14 8.59 8.78
C ALA A 193 -2.50 7.23 8.47
N GLY A 194 -1.19 7.09 8.68
CA GLY A 194 -0.46 5.85 8.55
C GLY A 194 1.00 6.02 8.95
N ILE A 195 1.81 5.04 8.62
CA ILE A 195 3.26 5.06 8.85
C ILE A 195 3.96 5.20 7.50
N VAL A 196 4.70 6.28 7.34
CA VAL A 196 5.54 6.52 6.16
C VAL A 196 6.96 6.07 6.47
N ILE A 197 7.54 5.26 5.59
CA ILE A 197 8.94 4.84 5.65
C ILE A 197 9.67 5.32 4.40
N SER A 198 10.98 5.54 4.52
CA SER A 198 11.80 5.91 3.37
C SER A 198 11.90 4.77 2.36
N THR A 199 12.05 5.09 1.08
CA THR A 199 12.43 4.12 0.04
C THR A 199 13.85 3.58 0.21
N ASP A 200 14.68 4.21 1.04
CA ASP A 200 16.01 3.73 1.38
C ASP A 200 15.92 2.74 2.54
N ASP A 201 16.57 1.57 2.40
CA ASP A 201 16.64 0.53 3.43
C ASP A 201 15.28 0.12 4.02
N VAL A 202 14.32 -0.13 3.16
CA VAL A 202 12.94 -0.55 3.50
C VAL A 202 12.92 -1.74 4.45
N THR A 203 13.84 -2.70 4.26
CA THR A 203 13.92 -3.91 5.09
C THR A 203 14.14 -3.59 6.57
N THR A 204 15.10 -2.72 6.90
CA THR A 204 15.41 -2.35 8.29
C THR A 204 14.26 -1.59 8.93
N GLN A 205 13.64 -0.68 8.20
CA GLN A 205 12.50 0.08 8.71
C GLN A 205 11.30 -0.84 8.99
N LEU A 206 10.95 -1.73 8.05
CA LEU A 206 9.88 -2.71 8.25
C LEU A 206 10.19 -3.67 9.39
N LYS A 207 11.45 -4.14 9.53
CA LYS A 207 11.88 -4.98 10.65
C LYS A 207 11.64 -4.31 12.00
N THR A 208 11.75 -2.99 12.08
CA THR A 208 11.46 -2.21 13.29
C THR A 208 9.95 -2.04 13.51
N MET A 209 9.19 -1.77 12.44
CA MET A 209 7.76 -1.47 12.55
C MET A 209 6.89 -2.71 12.77
N ILE A 210 7.22 -3.84 12.14
CA ILE A 210 6.40 -5.05 12.22
C ILE A 210 6.19 -5.51 13.68
N PRO A 211 7.19 -5.64 14.55
CA PRO A 211 6.99 -6.02 15.94
C PRO A 211 6.09 -5.03 16.71
N ILE A 212 6.25 -3.73 16.47
CA ILE A 212 5.42 -2.71 17.12
C ILE A 212 3.94 -2.91 16.78
N LEU A 213 3.63 -3.15 15.50
CA LEU A 213 2.26 -3.39 15.04
C LEU A 213 1.71 -4.74 15.54
N GLN A 214 2.59 -5.73 15.73
CA GLN A 214 2.22 -7.03 16.29
C GLN A 214 1.91 -6.93 17.77
N ASP A 215 2.71 -6.21 18.54
CA ASP A 215 2.59 -6.14 20.01
C ASP A 215 1.54 -5.11 20.47
N HIS A 216 1.15 -4.17 19.60
CA HIS A 216 0.22 -3.08 19.93
C HIS A 216 -1.03 -3.04 19.03
N PRO A 217 -1.98 -3.99 19.17
CA PRO A 217 -3.20 -4.03 18.34
C PRO A 217 -4.08 -2.79 18.48
N ASP A 218 -4.11 -2.15 19.65
CA ASP A 218 -4.86 -0.90 19.85
C ASP A 218 -4.26 0.24 19.02
N PHE A 219 -2.94 0.27 18.86
CA PHE A 219 -2.27 1.24 18.00
C PHE A 219 -2.63 1.03 16.52
N THR A 220 -2.66 -0.23 16.06
CA THR A 220 -3.10 -0.53 14.68
C THR A 220 -4.54 -0.09 14.44
N LYS A 221 -5.41 -0.26 15.42
CA LYS A 221 -6.81 0.18 15.32
C LYS A 221 -6.94 1.70 15.23
N ILE A 222 -6.18 2.45 16.04
CA ILE A 222 -6.16 3.92 16.00
C ILE A 222 -5.67 4.41 14.63
N LEU A 223 -4.58 3.84 14.11
CA LEU A 223 -4.08 4.16 12.78
C LEU A 223 -5.13 3.90 11.69
N GLY A 224 -5.82 2.76 11.74
CA GLY A 224 -6.88 2.43 10.79
C GLY A 224 -8.05 3.42 10.80
N ILE A 225 -8.46 3.91 11.97
CA ILE A 225 -9.50 4.95 12.09
C ILE A 225 -9.04 6.23 11.40
N LYS A 226 -7.84 6.71 11.71
CA LYS A 226 -7.28 7.92 11.10
C LYS A 226 -7.07 7.79 9.59
N ALA A 227 -6.63 6.60 9.14
CA ALA A 227 -6.51 6.30 7.71
C ALA A 227 -7.85 6.49 6.98
N ARG A 228 -8.94 5.94 7.53
CA ARG A 228 -10.26 6.08 6.95
C ARG A 228 -10.77 7.52 6.97
N GLU A 229 -10.61 8.23 8.09
CA GLU A 229 -10.98 9.65 8.20
C GLU A 229 -10.30 10.47 7.10
N ARG A 230 -9.00 10.27 6.88
CA ARG A 230 -8.21 10.94 5.84
C ARG A 230 -8.74 10.65 4.43
N VAL A 231 -9.09 9.40 4.12
CA VAL A 231 -9.66 9.03 2.83
C VAL A 231 -11.02 9.69 2.63
N ILE A 232 -11.91 9.62 3.61
CA ILE A 232 -13.25 10.24 3.52
C ILE A 232 -13.12 11.75 3.34
N GLU A 233 -12.13 12.37 3.98
CA GLU A 233 -11.90 13.82 3.85
C GLU A 233 -11.43 14.21 2.45
N ARG A 234 -10.57 13.41 1.78
CA ARG A 234 -9.81 13.89 0.61
C ARG A 234 -9.79 12.98 -0.62
N TYR A 235 -9.99 11.67 -0.46
CA TYR A 235 -9.66 10.70 -1.49
C TYR A 235 -10.84 9.81 -1.89
N THR A 236 -12.07 10.30 -1.75
CA THR A 236 -13.24 9.61 -2.31
C THR A 236 -13.41 9.94 -3.78
N ILE A 237 -14.05 9.02 -4.53
CA ILE A 237 -14.35 9.25 -5.96
C ILE A 237 -15.16 10.53 -6.12
N GLU A 238 -16.16 10.79 -5.26
CA GLU A 238 -17.03 11.94 -5.35
C GLU A 238 -16.32 13.29 -5.19
N LYS A 239 -15.13 13.30 -4.57
CA LYS A 239 -14.33 14.51 -4.36
C LYS A 239 -13.30 14.75 -5.46
N ASN A 240 -12.92 13.70 -6.18
CA ASN A 240 -11.78 13.73 -7.10
C ASN A 240 -12.17 13.47 -8.57
N ILE A 241 -13.47 13.38 -8.88
CA ILE A 241 -13.99 13.22 -10.25
C ILE A 241 -15.00 14.32 -10.62
#